data_a9666d2c25e7da371389a75819e0e61e
#
_entry.id   a9666d2c25e7da371389a75819e0e61e
#
_cell.length_a   1.000
_cell.length_b   1.000
_cell.length_c   1.000
_cell.angle_alpha   90.00
_cell.angle_beta   90.00
_cell.angle_gamma   90.00
#
_symmetry.space_group_name_H-M   'P 1'
#
loop_
_entity.id
_entity.type
_entity.pdbx_description
1 polymer ?
#
loop_
_entity_poly.entity_id
_entity_poly.type
_entity_poly.pdbx_seq_one_letter_code
_entity_poly.pdbx_strand_id
1 'polypeptide(L)'
;VHGIAFFTAFFIISYLHIVVGELAPKSWAIRKPELLSLWTAVPLYLFYWLMYPAIYLLNASANAILRIAGQGEPGAHHDHHYSRDELKLILHSNRARDPGNQQIQVLASAVEMSELEVVDWANSREDLLQLEHDAPLSEVLEVIRRHKYSRYPVYDNQQGEYVGLLHIKDLLLALAADDHLPEHFCLNELLRPLERVSKHMPLASLLEQFRQGGAHFVLVEEGDHKVIGFLTMEDVLEVLVGDIQDEHRKTERGVLAYQPGKLLVRGDTPLFKLERLLEIDLDHVEAETLAGLVYETLKRVPDEDEVLQVDGLQIVIKKMRGPKIVLAKVLRFPG
;
A
#
# COMPACT_ATOMS: atom_id res chain seq x y z
N VAL A 1 38.61 -45.21 -43.82
CA VAL A 1 38.99 -45.49 -42.44
C VAL A 1 39.32 -44.19 -41.70
N HIS A 2 40.14 -43.26 -42.23
CA HIS A 2 40.57 -42.04 -41.53
C HIS A 2 39.41 -41.04 -41.26
N GLY A 3 38.43 -40.89 -42.17
CA GLY A 3 37.28 -40.04 -41.97
C GLY A 3 36.37 -40.50 -40.80
N ILE A 4 36.09 -41.80 -40.75
CA ILE A 4 35.29 -42.37 -39.68
C ILE A 4 35.96 -42.22 -38.30
N ALA A 5 37.29 -42.49 -38.25
CA ALA A 5 38.05 -42.34 -37.02
C ALA A 5 38.03 -40.85 -36.54
N PHE A 6 38.18 -39.89 -37.44
CA PHE A 6 38.13 -38.45 -37.14
C PHE A 6 36.75 -38.06 -36.57
N PHE A 7 35.67 -38.42 -37.23
CA PHE A 7 34.34 -38.09 -36.75
C PHE A 7 34.02 -38.73 -35.41
N THR A 8 34.42 -39.99 -35.21
CA THR A 8 34.22 -40.70 -33.94
C THR A 8 35.02 -40.02 -32.80
N ALA A 9 36.29 -39.70 -33.04
CA ALA A 9 37.13 -39.02 -32.06
C ALA A 9 36.57 -37.61 -31.73
N PHE A 10 36.19 -36.85 -32.76
CA PHE A 10 35.56 -35.52 -32.57
C PHE A 10 34.28 -35.60 -31.75
N PHE A 11 33.42 -36.57 -32.04
CA PHE A 11 32.16 -36.74 -31.33
C PHE A 11 32.38 -37.11 -29.87
N ILE A 12 33.32 -38.04 -29.59
CA ILE A 12 33.64 -38.45 -28.22
C ILE A 12 34.23 -37.28 -27.44
N ILE A 13 35.17 -36.53 -28.02
CA ILE A 13 35.82 -35.40 -27.36
C ILE A 13 34.77 -34.30 -27.08
N SER A 14 33.91 -33.97 -28.08
CA SER A 14 32.87 -32.98 -27.92
C SER A 14 31.86 -33.40 -26.87
N TYR A 15 31.41 -34.65 -26.86
CA TYR A 15 30.51 -35.18 -25.85
C TYR A 15 31.11 -35.12 -24.45
N LEU A 16 32.34 -35.56 -24.26
CA LEU A 16 33.02 -35.49 -22.98
C LEU A 16 33.23 -34.04 -22.52
N HIS A 17 33.60 -33.16 -23.44
CA HIS A 17 33.76 -31.73 -23.12
C HIS A 17 32.45 -31.09 -22.65
N ILE A 18 31.34 -31.35 -23.31
CA ILE A 18 30.02 -30.82 -22.93
C ILE A 18 29.56 -31.43 -21.60
N VAL A 19 29.59 -32.76 -21.49
CA VAL A 19 29.04 -33.44 -20.29
C VAL A 19 29.91 -33.20 -19.05
N VAL A 20 31.21 -33.41 -19.16
CA VAL A 20 32.12 -33.29 -18.00
C VAL A 20 32.58 -31.87 -17.76
N GLY A 21 32.77 -31.08 -18.82
CA GLY A 21 33.25 -29.69 -18.73
C GLY A 21 32.16 -28.67 -18.41
N GLU A 22 30.92 -28.92 -18.77
CA GLU A 22 29.83 -27.95 -18.59
C GLU A 22 28.66 -28.49 -17.76
N LEU A 23 28.01 -29.58 -18.22
CA LEU A 23 26.75 -30.03 -17.62
C LEU A 23 26.92 -30.60 -16.20
N ALA A 24 27.96 -31.40 -15.97
CA ALA A 24 28.17 -32.00 -14.68
C ALA A 24 28.56 -31.00 -13.59
N PRO A 25 29.49 -30.04 -13.82
CA PRO A 25 29.81 -28.98 -12.85
C PRO A 25 28.64 -28.09 -12.55
N LYS A 26 27.85 -27.71 -13.59
CA LYS A 26 26.66 -26.89 -13.43
C LYS A 26 25.58 -27.56 -12.60
N SER A 27 25.31 -28.83 -12.90
CA SER A 27 24.34 -29.63 -12.12
C SER A 27 24.78 -29.83 -10.67
N TRP A 28 26.08 -29.98 -10.43
CA TRP A 28 26.63 -30.14 -9.10
C TRP A 28 26.55 -28.82 -8.31
N ALA A 29 26.82 -27.68 -8.95
CA ALA A 29 26.68 -26.36 -8.35
C ALA A 29 25.24 -26.06 -7.88
N ILE A 30 24.26 -26.47 -8.68
CA ILE A 30 22.83 -26.30 -8.33
C ILE A 30 22.43 -27.19 -7.15
N ARG A 31 22.97 -28.44 -7.09
CA ARG A 31 22.58 -29.40 -6.04
C ARG A 31 23.29 -29.18 -4.69
N LYS A 32 24.50 -28.69 -4.69
CA LYS A 32 25.33 -28.48 -3.48
C LYS A 32 26.08 -27.13 -3.54
N PRO A 33 25.34 -26.00 -3.54
CA PRO A 33 25.94 -24.68 -3.73
C PRO A 33 26.93 -24.29 -2.64
N GLU A 34 26.64 -24.61 -1.37
CA GLU A 34 27.49 -24.24 -0.24
C GLU A 34 28.86 -24.93 -0.29
N LEU A 35 28.86 -26.23 -0.49
CA LEU A 35 30.09 -27.03 -0.51
C LEU A 35 30.97 -26.63 -1.71
N LEU A 36 30.35 -26.40 -2.87
CA LEU A 36 31.08 -26.02 -4.07
C LEU A 36 31.66 -24.62 -3.99
N SER A 37 30.88 -23.65 -3.44
CA SER A 37 31.36 -22.29 -3.24
C SER A 37 32.53 -22.20 -2.29
N LEU A 38 32.52 -22.96 -1.19
CA LEU A 38 33.67 -23.04 -0.25
C LEU A 38 34.93 -23.65 -0.91
N TRP A 39 34.76 -24.71 -1.70
CA TRP A 39 35.87 -25.33 -2.39
C TRP A 39 36.48 -24.49 -3.51
N THR A 40 35.63 -23.75 -4.23
CA THR A 40 36.08 -22.92 -5.35
C THR A 40 36.52 -21.51 -4.94
N ALA A 41 36.17 -21.06 -3.73
CA ALA A 41 36.48 -19.70 -3.26
C ALA A 41 38.00 -19.43 -3.24
N VAL A 42 38.78 -20.36 -2.69
CA VAL A 42 40.25 -20.19 -2.56
C VAL A 42 40.95 -20.16 -3.94
N PRO A 43 40.74 -21.14 -4.83
CA PRO A 43 41.35 -21.08 -6.17
C PRO A 43 40.85 -19.89 -7.01
N LEU A 44 39.57 -19.48 -6.89
CA LEU A 44 39.01 -18.28 -7.55
C LEU A 44 39.68 -17.01 -7.03
N TYR A 45 39.88 -16.91 -5.72
CA TYR A 45 40.56 -15.76 -5.11
C TYR A 45 42.01 -15.64 -5.57
N LEU A 46 42.73 -16.77 -5.61
CA LEU A 46 44.11 -16.82 -6.10
C LEU A 46 44.19 -16.44 -7.59
N PHE A 47 43.28 -16.96 -8.40
CA PHE A 47 43.15 -16.62 -9.82
C PHE A 47 42.82 -15.15 -10.03
N TYR A 48 41.93 -14.56 -9.22
CA TYR A 48 41.60 -13.13 -9.26
C TYR A 48 42.86 -12.28 -9.06
N TRP A 49 43.65 -12.57 -8.03
CA TRP A 49 44.89 -11.82 -7.78
C TRP A 49 45.94 -11.98 -8.90
N LEU A 50 46.04 -13.16 -9.48
CA LEU A 50 46.91 -13.41 -10.63
C LEU A 50 46.48 -12.60 -11.86
N MET A 51 45.17 -12.52 -12.08
CA MET A 51 44.59 -11.79 -13.24
C MET A 51 44.33 -10.30 -12.97
N TYR A 52 44.50 -9.85 -11.72
CA TYR A 52 44.21 -8.48 -11.32
C TYR A 52 44.92 -7.42 -12.23
N PRO A 53 46.22 -7.55 -12.55
CA PRO A 53 46.90 -6.57 -13.43
C PRO A 53 46.29 -6.53 -14.83
N ALA A 54 45.87 -7.66 -15.37
CA ALA A 54 45.25 -7.74 -16.70
C ALA A 54 43.84 -7.13 -16.66
N ILE A 55 43.06 -7.41 -15.61
CA ILE A 55 41.72 -6.82 -15.40
C ILE A 55 41.82 -5.31 -15.26
N TYR A 56 42.80 -4.82 -14.48
CA TYR A 56 43.03 -3.38 -14.33
C TYR A 56 43.36 -2.70 -15.68
N LEU A 57 44.25 -3.30 -16.47
CA LEU A 57 44.64 -2.78 -17.79
C LEU A 57 43.44 -2.73 -18.74
N LEU A 58 42.61 -3.80 -18.77
CA LEU A 58 41.42 -3.84 -19.61
C LEU A 58 40.38 -2.78 -19.19
N ASN A 59 40.12 -2.63 -17.90
CA ASN A 59 39.20 -1.62 -17.40
C ASN A 59 39.71 -0.20 -17.65
N ALA A 60 41.01 0.04 -17.44
CA ALA A 60 41.60 1.34 -17.75
C ALA A 60 41.52 1.69 -19.26
N SER A 61 41.72 0.69 -20.12
CA SER A 61 41.56 0.84 -21.56
C SER A 61 40.13 1.11 -21.96
N ALA A 62 39.15 0.38 -21.40
CA ALA A 62 37.74 0.61 -21.65
C ALA A 62 37.30 2.01 -21.21
N ASN A 63 37.70 2.43 -20.00
CA ASN A 63 37.41 3.76 -19.49
C ASN A 63 38.05 4.88 -20.33
N ALA A 64 39.28 4.66 -20.83
CA ALA A 64 39.92 5.63 -21.75
C ALA A 64 39.12 5.77 -23.05
N ILE A 65 38.64 4.68 -23.63
CA ILE A 65 37.82 4.70 -24.84
C ILE A 65 36.50 5.43 -24.59
N LEU A 66 35.83 5.16 -23.46
CA LEU A 66 34.58 5.82 -23.09
C LEU A 66 34.75 7.32 -22.87
N ARG A 67 35.85 7.75 -22.25
CA ARG A 67 36.20 9.18 -22.13
C ARG A 67 36.40 9.84 -23.47
N ILE A 68 37.09 9.19 -24.41
CA ILE A 68 37.31 9.72 -25.79
C ILE A 68 35.97 9.78 -26.53
N ALA A 69 35.06 8.85 -26.30
CA ALA A 69 33.73 8.82 -26.89
C ALA A 69 32.74 9.84 -26.25
N GLY A 70 33.20 10.66 -25.27
CA GLY A 70 32.37 11.67 -24.61
C GLY A 70 31.32 11.11 -23.65
N GLN A 71 31.36 9.82 -23.35
CA GLN A 71 30.56 9.21 -22.30
C GLN A 71 31.34 9.32 -20.99
N GLY A 72 30.78 10.06 -20.02
CA GLY A 72 31.40 10.21 -18.69
C GLY A 72 31.65 8.86 -18.03
N GLU A 73 32.58 8.83 -17.06
CA GLU A 73 32.87 7.61 -16.28
C GLU A 73 31.57 6.93 -15.85
N PRO A 74 31.42 5.63 -16.10
CA PRO A 74 30.41 4.89 -15.37
C PRO A 74 30.79 5.01 -13.89
N GLY A 75 30.06 5.88 -13.18
CA GLY A 75 30.34 6.20 -11.80
C GLY A 75 30.50 4.92 -11.01
N ALA A 76 31.59 4.82 -10.26
CA ALA A 76 31.90 3.71 -9.37
C ALA A 76 31.01 3.72 -8.11
N HIS A 77 29.78 4.04 -8.25
CA HIS A 77 28.66 3.76 -7.37
C HIS A 77 27.44 3.75 -8.29
N HIS A 78 27.06 2.58 -8.80
CA HIS A 78 25.65 2.37 -9.01
C HIS A 78 25.01 2.45 -7.62
N ASP A 79 24.70 3.66 -7.17
CA ASP A 79 23.58 3.84 -6.29
C ASP A 79 22.41 3.21 -7.05
N HIS A 80 22.11 1.97 -6.72
CA HIS A 80 20.90 1.32 -7.17
C HIS A 80 19.76 2.11 -6.52
N HIS A 81 19.41 3.25 -7.14
CA HIS A 81 18.14 3.88 -6.87
C HIS A 81 17.08 2.89 -7.36
N TYR A 82 16.69 2.01 -6.45
CA TYR A 82 15.57 1.12 -6.72
C TYR A 82 14.39 2.00 -7.14
N SER A 83 13.83 1.72 -8.28
CA SER A 83 12.58 2.34 -8.66
C SER A 83 11.50 1.95 -7.64
N ARG A 84 10.46 2.75 -7.50
CA ARG A 84 9.33 2.39 -6.60
C ARG A 84 8.80 0.99 -6.88
N ASP A 85 8.74 0.59 -8.15
CA ASP A 85 8.30 -0.73 -8.58
C ASP A 85 9.25 -1.85 -8.14
N GLU A 86 10.55 -1.64 -8.22
CA GLU A 86 11.55 -2.61 -7.73
C GLU A 86 11.48 -2.74 -6.20
N LEU A 87 11.28 -1.62 -5.50
CA LEU A 87 11.12 -1.61 -4.04
C LEU A 87 9.85 -2.39 -3.64
N LYS A 88 8.75 -2.21 -4.37
CA LYS A 88 7.53 -3.02 -4.19
C LYS A 88 7.79 -4.51 -4.37
N LEU A 89 8.47 -4.89 -5.45
CA LEU A 89 8.79 -6.29 -5.72
C LEU A 89 9.63 -6.91 -4.60
N ILE A 90 10.64 -6.18 -4.11
CA ILE A 90 11.47 -6.61 -2.99
C ILE A 90 10.65 -6.79 -1.72
N LEU A 91 9.81 -5.82 -1.37
CA LEU A 91 8.96 -5.87 -0.18
C LEU A 91 7.93 -7.00 -0.28
N HIS A 92 7.29 -7.19 -1.44
CA HIS A 92 6.37 -8.29 -1.66
C HIS A 92 7.04 -9.66 -1.59
N SER A 93 8.25 -9.81 -2.14
CA SER A 93 8.99 -11.06 -2.07
C SER A 93 9.41 -11.42 -0.63
N ASN A 94 9.78 -10.42 0.16
CA ASN A 94 10.12 -10.60 1.57
C ASN A 94 8.87 -10.87 2.43
N ARG A 95 7.76 -10.18 2.17
CA ARG A 95 6.46 -10.46 2.81
C ARG A 95 5.97 -11.89 2.55
N ALA A 96 6.24 -12.42 1.35
CA ALA A 96 5.93 -13.82 1.02
C ALA A 96 6.80 -14.83 1.78
N ARG A 97 8.05 -14.48 2.11
CA ARG A 97 8.99 -15.33 2.85
C ARG A 97 8.75 -15.30 4.36
N ASP A 98 8.40 -14.15 4.92
CA ASP A 98 8.15 -13.95 6.35
C ASP A 98 6.81 -13.16 6.53
N PRO A 99 5.68 -13.86 6.49
CA PRO A 99 4.35 -13.24 6.60
C PRO A 99 4.06 -12.61 7.96
N GLY A 100 4.83 -12.96 9.00
CA GLY A 100 4.68 -12.47 10.36
C GLY A 100 5.47 -11.19 10.64
N ASN A 101 6.29 -10.72 9.70
CA ASN A 101 7.11 -9.55 9.90
C ASN A 101 6.33 -8.26 9.71
N GLN A 102 5.85 -7.71 10.82
CA GLN A 102 5.04 -6.49 10.86
C GLN A 102 5.78 -5.28 10.27
N GLN A 103 7.12 -5.22 10.40
CA GLN A 103 7.92 -4.12 9.85
C GLN A 103 7.89 -4.10 8.31
N ILE A 104 8.03 -5.27 7.69
CA ILE A 104 7.94 -5.41 6.22
C ILE A 104 6.53 -5.05 5.75
N GLN A 105 5.53 -5.40 6.53
CA GLN A 105 4.13 -5.07 6.22
C GLN A 105 3.88 -3.57 6.23
N VAL A 106 4.31 -2.87 7.27
CA VAL A 106 4.17 -1.40 7.36
C VAL A 106 4.93 -0.70 6.21
N LEU A 107 6.14 -1.17 5.88
CA LEU A 107 6.89 -0.63 4.74
C LEU A 107 6.17 -0.85 3.41
N ALA A 108 5.60 -2.02 3.19
CA ALA A 108 4.82 -2.30 1.99
C ALA A 108 3.57 -1.41 1.90
N SER A 109 2.81 -1.29 3.01
CA SER A 109 1.64 -0.41 3.08
C SER A 109 2.01 1.07 2.87
N ALA A 110 3.16 1.53 3.37
CA ALA A 110 3.62 2.90 3.15
C ALA A 110 3.92 3.19 1.67
N VAL A 111 4.50 2.23 0.95
CA VAL A 111 4.73 2.37 -0.50
C VAL A 111 3.40 2.35 -1.26
N GLU A 112 2.47 1.48 -0.88
CA GLU A 112 1.14 1.38 -1.49
C GLU A 112 0.28 2.64 -1.20
N MET A 113 0.35 3.20 0.02
CA MET A 113 -0.34 4.43 0.39
C MET A 113 0.06 5.63 -0.49
N SER A 114 1.29 5.65 -1.01
CA SER A 114 1.75 6.72 -1.90
C SER A 114 0.99 6.80 -3.23
N GLU A 115 0.19 5.79 -3.55
CA GLU A 115 -0.63 5.70 -4.76
C GLU A 115 -2.11 5.98 -4.51
N LEU A 116 -2.48 6.19 -3.23
CA LEU A 116 -3.86 6.48 -2.83
C LEU A 116 -4.12 7.98 -2.78
N GLU A 117 -5.31 8.34 -3.21
CA GLU A 117 -5.88 9.67 -2.98
C GLU A 117 -6.81 9.66 -1.75
N VAL A 118 -7.08 10.83 -1.21
CA VAL A 118 -7.98 11.01 -0.06
C VAL A 118 -9.35 10.36 -0.31
N VAL A 119 -9.90 10.48 -1.51
CA VAL A 119 -11.19 9.86 -1.86
C VAL A 119 -11.21 8.35 -1.76
N ASP A 120 -10.05 7.70 -1.94
CA ASP A 120 -9.95 6.23 -1.90
C ASP A 120 -10.25 5.67 -0.53
N TRP A 121 -10.00 6.47 0.52
CA TRP A 121 -10.17 6.05 1.90
C TRP A 121 -11.13 6.91 2.70
N ALA A 122 -11.66 8.00 2.14
CA ALA A 122 -12.61 8.87 2.82
C ALA A 122 -13.87 8.12 3.29
N ASN A 123 -14.30 8.43 4.51
CA ASN A 123 -15.60 8.03 5.00
C ASN A 123 -16.69 8.84 4.32
N SER A 124 -17.86 8.24 4.11
CA SER A 124 -18.98 8.91 3.48
C SER A 124 -19.48 10.09 4.32
N ARG A 125 -20.00 11.13 3.64
CA ARG A 125 -20.70 12.22 4.34
C ARG A 125 -21.89 11.72 5.16
N GLU A 126 -22.54 10.64 4.73
CA GLU A 126 -23.70 10.06 5.42
C GLU A 126 -23.33 9.49 6.79
N ASP A 127 -22.07 9.04 6.96
CA ASP A 127 -21.54 8.53 8.22
C ASP A 127 -21.01 9.64 9.14
N LEU A 128 -21.02 10.90 8.67
CA LEU A 128 -20.50 12.03 9.42
C LEU A 128 -21.45 12.44 10.53
N LEU A 129 -21.07 12.17 11.75
CA LEU A 129 -21.76 12.67 12.91
C LEU A 129 -21.41 14.13 13.15
N GLN A 130 -22.35 15.02 12.97
CA GLN A 130 -22.20 16.46 13.14
C GLN A 130 -23.05 16.99 14.30
N LEU A 131 -22.66 18.13 14.84
CA LEU A 131 -23.48 18.90 15.78
C LEU A 131 -24.09 20.08 15.06
N GLU A 132 -25.30 20.48 15.49
CA GLU A 132 -25.90 21.72 15.00
C GLU A 132 -25.31 22.92 15.73
N HIS A 133 -25.07 23.97 15.01
CA HIS A 133 -24.50 25.22 15.53
C HIS A 133 -25.29 25.81 16.70
N ASP A 134 -26.61 25.76 16.62
CA ASP A 134 -27.54 26.30 17.61
C ASP A 134 -27.98 25.26 18.65
N ALA A 135 -27.36 24.07 18.69
CA ALA A 135 -27.73 23.00 19.61
C ALA A 135 -27.54 23.43 21.08
N PRO A 136 -28.53 23.20 21.94
CA PRO A 136 -28.35 23.45 23.38
C PRO A 136 -27.31 22.49 23.97
N LEU A 137 -26.63 22.93 25.04
CA LEU A 137 -25.58 22.15 25.69
C LEU A 137 -26.05 20.73 26.07
N SER A 138 -27.31 20.58 26.52
CA SER A 138 -27.87 19.29 26.89
C SER A 138 -27.88 18.29 25.74
N GLU A 139 -28.17 18.73 24.51
CA GLU A 139 -28.16 17.91 23.31
C GLU A 139 -26.73 17.57 22.89
N VAL A 140 -25.83 18.54 22.92
CA VAL A 140 -24.39 18.34 22.64
C VAL A 140 -23.81 17.27 23.57
N LEU A 141 -24.11 17.36 24.88
CA LEU A 141 -23.65 16.38 25.87
C LEU A 141 -24.27 14.99 25.66
N GLU A 142 -25.53 14.91 25.22
CA GLU A 142 -26.18 13.64 24.93
C GLU A 142 -25.49 12.95 23.73
N VAL A 143 -25.25 13.68 22.64
CA VAL A 143 -24.52 13.17 21.46
C VAL A 143 -23.13 12.69 21.85
N ILE A 144 -22.38 13.48 22.61
CA ILE A 144 -21.03 13.12 23.06
C ILE A 144 -21.07 11.85 23.94
N ARG A 145 -22.02 11.76 24.87
CA ARG A 145 -22.18 10.59 25.76
C ARG A 145 -22.49 9.32 24.98
N ARG A 146 -23.27 9.44 23.91
CA ARG A 146 -23.71 8.31 23.07
C ARG A 146 -22.58 7.81 22.17
N HIS A 147 -21.86 8.70 21.50
CA HIS A 147 -20.91 8.37 20.45
C HIS A 147 -19.46 8.37 20.89
N LYS A 148 -19.10 9.12 21.94
CA LYS A 148 -17.78 9.14 22.60
C LYS A 148 -16.61 9.50 21.66
N TYR A 149 -16.86 10.25 20.58
CA TYR A 149 -15.78 10.75 19.72
C TYR A 149 -15.07 11.94 20.37
N SER A 150 -13.83 12.20 19.95
CA SER A 150 -13.04 13.32 20.44
C SER A 150 -13.32 14.63 19.71
N ARG A 151 -13.83 14.54 18.47
CA ARG A 151 -14.03 15.68 17.56
C ARG A 151 -15.37 15.60 16.87
N TYR A 152 -16.06 16.72 16.80
CA TYR A 152 -17.37 16.85 16.18
C TYR A 152 -17.37 18.06 15.26
N PRO A 153 -17.55 17.89 13.94
CA PRO A 153 -17.79 19.01 13.05
C PRO A 153 -19.12 19.65 13.38
N VAL A 154 -19.19 20.97 13.31
CA VAL A 154 -20.37 21.77 13.61
C VAL A 154 -20.89 22.35 12.33
N TYR A 155 -22.17 22.10 12.07
CA TYR A 155 -22.89 22.53 10.87
C TYR A 155 -23.89 23.63 11.20
N ASP A 156 -23.89 24.68 10.40
CA ASP A 156 -24.88 25.77 10.48
C ASP A 156 -25.96 25.55 9.41
N ASN A 157 -27.16 25.22 9.87
CA ASN A 157 -28.32 25.01 8.99
C ASN A 157 -28.78 26.28 8.28
N GLN A 158 -28.49 27.46 8.84
CA GLN A 158 -28.88 28.74 8.26
C GLN A 158 -27.98 29.15 7.09
N GLN A 159 -26.67 28.92 7.28
CA GLN A 159 -25.66 29.18 6.26
C GLN A 159 -25.47 28.01 5.28
N GLY A 160 -25.89 26.82 5.67
CA GLY A 160 -25.75 25.62 4.86
C GLY A 160 -24.30 25.08 4.78
N GLU A 161 -23.47 25.40 5.79
CA GLU A 161 -22.05 25.05 5.79
C GLU A 161 -21.52 24.62 7.16
N TYR A 162 -20.33 23.99 7.14
CA TYR A 162 -19.60 23.64 8.36
C TYR A 162 -18.83 24.85 8.86
N VAL A 163 -19.10 25.27 10.09
CA VAL A 163 -18.53 26.48 10.71
C VAL A 163 -17.29 26.22 11.55
N GLY A 164 -17.05 24.97 11.97
CA GLY A 164 -15.87 24.64 12.75
C GLY A 164 -15.86 23.21 13.30
N LEU A 165 -14.90 22.93 14.15
CA LEU A 165 -14.67 21.63 14.78
C LEU A 165 -14.69 21.79 16.30
N LEU A 166 -15.63 21.17 16.98
CA LEU A 166 -15.63 21.09 18.44
C LEU A 166 -14.70 19.95 18.88
N HIS A 167 -13.75 20.26 19.76
CA HIS A 167 -12.95 19.27 20.43
C HIS A 167 -13.48 19.06 21.87
N ILE A 168 -13.74 17.80 22.24
CA ILE A 168 -14.32 17.48 23.58
C ILE A 168 -13.49 18.06 24.74
N LYS A 169 -12.15 18.17 24.61
CA LYS A 169 -11.30 18.75 25.65
C LYS A 169 -11.58 20.23 25.87
N ASP A 170 -11.88 20.98 24.82
CA ASP A 170 -12.17 22.41 24.94
C ASP A 170 -13.51 22.61 25.63
N LEU A 171 -14.50 21.79 25.27
CA LEU A 171 -15.78 21.77 25.95
C LEU A 171 -15.63 21.43 27.46
N LEU A 172 -14.86 20.39 27.78
CA LEU A 172 -14.62 19.99 29.17
C LEU A 172 -13.91 21.06 29.97
N LEU A 173 -12.93 21.75 29.37
CA LEU A 173 -12.23 22.88 30.02
C LEU A 173 -13.15 24.06 30.24
N ALA A 174 -14.02 24.39 29.28
CA ALA A 174 -14.99 25.47 29.43
C ALA A 174 -16.00 25.15 30.53
N LEU A 175 -16.51 23.90 30.60
CA LEU A 175 -17.43 23.47 31.66
C LEU A 175 -16.76 23.40 33.04
N ALA A 176 -15.45 23.15 33.10
CA ALA A 176 -14.70 23.12 34.38
C ALA A 176 -14.30 24.50 34.88
N ALA A 177 -14.28 25.52 34.02
CA ALA A 177 -13.92 26.87 34.37
C ALA A 177 -15.07 27.66 35.04
N ASP A 178 -16.30 27.28 34.78
CA ASP A 178 -17.50 27.91 35.32
C ASP A 178 -18.17 26.99 36.36
N ASP A 179 -18.30 27.46 37.60
CA ASP A 179 -19.00 26.72 38.68
C ASP A 179 -20.51 26.63 38.43
N HIS A 180 -21.02 27.38 37.48
CA HIS A 180 -22.41 27.34 37.02
C HIS A 180 -22.46 27.04 35.51
N LEU A 181 -23.32 26.10 35.09
CA LEU A 181 -23.64 25.87 33.67
C LEU A 181 -24.03 27.25 33.09
N PRO A 182 -23.35 27.74 32.05
CA PRO A 182 -23.64 29.05 31.49
C PRO A 182 -25.11 29.08 30.99
N GLU A 183 -25.88 30.08 31.47
CA GLU A 183 -27.26 30.28 30.99
C GLU A 183 -27.33 30.51 29.48
N HIS A 184 -26.20 30.93 28.88
CA HIS A 184 -26.01 31.11 27.44
C HIS A 184 -24.75 30.35 26.99
N PHE A 185 -24.92 29.08 26.67
CA PHE A 185 -23.86 28.27 26.05
C PHE A 185 -23.76 28.61 24.57
N CYS A 186 -22.57 29.03 24.10
CA CYS A 186 -22.32 29.34 22.70
C CYS A 186 -21.20 28.45 22.19
N LEU A 187 -21.53 27.51 21.30
CA LEU A 187 -20.56 26.61 20.67
C LEU A 187 -19.44 27.37 19.94
N ASN A 188 -19.76 28.53 19.34
CA ASN A 188 -18.81 29.28 18.52
C ASN A 188 -17.50 29.64 19.19
N GLU A 189 -17.54 29.93 20.49
CA GLU A 189 -16.34 30.31 21.24
C GLU A 189 -15.37 29.15 21.46
N LEU A 190 -15.84 27.90 21.24
CA LEU A 190 -15.08 26.68 21.44
C LEU A 190 -14.66 26.03 20.13
N LEU A 191 -15.06 26.59 18.99
CA LEU A 191 -14.79 25.98 17.68
C LEU A 191 -13.33 26.22 17.26
N ARG A 192 -12.69 25.18 16.83
CA ARG A 192 -11.42 25.24 16.13
C ARG A 192 -11.67 25.34 14.61
N PRO A 193 -10.71 25.87 13.85
CA PRO A 193 -10.78 25.82 12.40
C PRO A 193 -10.95 24.37 11.91
N LEU A 194 -11.86 24.19 10.98
CA LEU A 194 -12.11 22.90 10.33
C LEU A 194 -11.44 22.88 8.96
N GLU A 195 -10.43 22.05 8.84
CA GLU A 195 -9.65 21.91 7.61
C GLU A 195 -10.43 21.16 6.53
N ARG A 196 -10.23 21.58 5.28
CA ARG A 196 -10.89 21.02 4.09
C ARG A 196 -9.81 20.63 3.09
N VAL A 197 -9.94 19.46 2.49
CA VAL A 197 -8.98 18.93 1.53
C VAL A 197 -9.68 18.46 0.26
N SER A 198 -8.97 18.57 -0.87
CA SER A 198 -9.48 18.04 -2.14
C SER A 198 -9.54 16.52 -2.11
N LYS A 199 -10.56 15.95 -2.72
CA LYS A 199 -10.68 14.49 -2.91
C LYS A 199 -9.47 13.86 -3.62
N HIS A 200 -8.80 14.61 -4.50
CA HIS A 200 -7.62 14.16 -5.26
C HIS A 200 -6.29 14.43 -4.56
N MET A 201 -6.30 14.89 -3.32
CA MET A 201 -5.07 15.06 -2.56
C MET A 201 -4.44 13.69 -2.31
N PRO A 202 -3.10 13.52 -2.52
CA PRO A 202 -2.45 12.27 -2.16
C PRO A 202 -2.59 11.98 -0.66
N LEU A 203 -2.95 10.73 -0.31
CA LEU A 203 -3.16 10.35 1.09
C LEU A 203 -1.90 10.51 1.94
N ALA A 204 -0.72 10.28 1.33
CA ALA A 204 0.57 10.52 1.97
C ALA A 204 0.79 12.01 2.34
N SER A 205 0.30 12.94 1.51
CA SER A 205 0.39 14.38 1.78
C SER A 205 -0.53 14.79 2.94
N LEU A 206 -1.71 14.17 3.03
CA LEU A 206 -2.61 14.39 4.17
C LEU A 206 -1.98 13.91 5.49
N LEU A 207 -1.31 12.75 5.49
CA LEU A 207 -0.59 12.27 6.66
C LEU A 207 0.48 13.27 7.11
N GLU A 208 1.24 13.82 6.16
CA GLU A 208 2.26 14.82 6.48
C GLU A 208 1.64 16.11 7.05
N GLN A 209 0.51 16.56 6.51
CA GLN A 209 -0.26 17.71 7.05
C GLN A 209 -0.71 17.44 8.50
N PHE A 210 -1.24 16.27 8.81
CA PHE A 210 -1.60 15.89 10.18
C PHE A 210 -0.38 15.88 11.13
N ARG A 211 0.77 15.39 10.67
CA ARG A 211 2.02 15.39 11.47
C ARG A 211 2.55 16.77 11.77
N GLN A 212 2.31 17.75 10.91
CA GLN A 212 2.74 19.15 11.11
C GLN A 212 1.88 19.91 12.12
N GLY A 213 0.87 19.28 12.70
CA GLY A 213 0.05 19.85 13.78
C GLY A 213 -1.36 20.24 13.35
N GLY A 214 -1.87 19.71 12.24
CA GLY A 214 -3.25 19.85 11.80
C GLY A 214 -4.27 19.25 12.80
N ALA A 215 -5.54 19.53 12.59
CA ALA A 215 -6.64 19.18 13.50
C ALA A 215 -6.92 17.66 13.61
N HIS A 216 -6.18 16.78 12.96
CA HIS A 216 -6.39 15.32 12.87
C HIS A 216 -7.80 14.92 12.41
N PHE A 217 -8.47 15.82 11.75
CA PHE A 217 -9.79 15.66 11.17
C PHE A 217 -9.93 16.64 10.00
N VAL A 218 -10.34 16.15 8.84
CA VAL A 218 -10.56 16.97 7.64
C VAL A 218 -11.87 16.63 6.98
N LEU A 219 -12.53 17.62 6.37
CA LEU A 219 -13.60 17.41 5.42
C LEU A 219 -13.02 17.21 4.02
N VAL A 220 -13.59 16.29 3.28
CA VAL A 220 -13.19 15.99 1.90
C VAL A 220 -14.15 16.67 0.94
N GLU A 221 -13.62 17.50 0.04
CA GLU A 221 -14.40 18.28 -0.90
C GLU A 221 -14.21 17.83 -2.35
N GLU A 222 -15.28 17.97 -3.11
CA GLU A 222 -15.33 17.79 -4.55
C GLU A 222 -15.79 19.10 -5.22
N GLY A 223 -14.94 19.64 -6.11
CA GLY A 223 -15.29 20.85 -6.88
C GLY A 223 -15.65 22.05 -6.00
N ASP A 224 -16.79 22.68 -6.27
CA ASP A 224 -17.24 23.93 -5.63
C ASP A 224 -17.63 23.77 -4.15
N HIS A 225 -16.67 23.39 -3.31
CA HIS A 225 -16.83 23.24 -1.84
C HIS A 225 -17.90 22.23 -1.39
N LYS A 226 -18.29 21.31 -2.28
CA LYS A 226 -19.23 20.23 -1.93
C LYS A 226 -18.51 19.20 -1.06
N VAL A 227 -18.89 19.09 0.21
CA VAL A 227 -18.40 18.06 1.11
C VAL A 227 -18.96 16.70 0.73
N ILE A 228 -18.10 15.75 0.39
CA ILE A 228 -18.43 14.37 0.00
C ILE A 228 -18.11 13.35 1.09
N GLY A 229 -17.28 13.73 2.06
CA GLY A 229 -16.84 12.81 3.12
C GLY A 229 -15.93 13.49 4.13
N PHE A 230 -15.30 12.67 4.94
CA PHE A 230 -14.32 13.10 5.96
C PHE A 230 -13.23 12.04 6.16
N LEU A 231 -12.12 12.48 6.72
CA LEU A 231 -11.03 11.59 7.16
C LEU A 231 -10.46 12.06 8.48
N THR A 232 -10.06 11.09 9.29
CA THR A 232 -9.31 11.32 10.53
C THR A 232 -7.87 10.84 10.39
N MET A 233 -6.99 11.28 11.31
CA MET A 233 -5.62 10.77 11.37
C MET A 233 -5.60 9.26 11.65
N GLU A 234 -6.54 8.79 12.47
CA GLU A 234 -6.70 7.38 12.80
C GLU A 234 -6.97 6.54 11.54
N ASP A 235 -7.86 7.00 10.64
CA ASP A 235 -8.15 6.34 9.36
C ASP A 235 -6.90 6.25 8.47
N VAL A 236 -6.11 7.31 8.40
CA VAL A 236 -4.88 7.34 7.59
C VAL A 236 -3.81 6.42 8.17
N LEU A 237 -3.67 6.36 9.50
CA LEU A 237 -2.74 5.45 10.17
C LEU A 237 -3.15 3.99 10.00
N GLU A 238 -4.46 3.71 9.93
CA GLU A 238 -4.97 2.36 9.67
C GLU A 238 -4.51 1.81 8.31
N VAL A 239 -4.43 2.66 7.27
CA VAL A 239 -3.85 2.26 5.97
C VAL A 239 -2.40 1.81 6.10
N LEU A 240 -1.62 2.46 6.99
CA LEU A 240 -0.19 2.15 7.18
C LEU A 240 0.05 0.90 8.01
N VAL A 241 -0.64 0.83 9.16
CA VAL A 241 -0.37 -0.18 10.18
C VAL A 241 -1.24 -1.42 9.95
N GLY A 242 -2.31 -1.28 9.17
CA GLY A 242 -3.40 -2.24 9.15
C GLY A 242 -4.19 -2.15 10.46
N ASP A 243 -5.23 -2.95 10.59
CA ASP A 243 -5.99 -3.06 11.82
C ASP A 243 -5.02 -3.34 12.98
N ILE A 244 -4.94 -2.44 13.95
CA ILE A 244 -4.18 -2.65 15.21
C ILE A 244 -4.96 -3.70 15.99
N GLN A 245 -4.83 -4.94 15.55
CA GLN A 245 -5.59 -6.04 16.11
C GLN A 245 -4.81 -6.79 17.18
N ASP A 246 -5.56 -7.15 18.21
CA ASP A 246 -5.25 -8.17 19.21
C ASP A 246 -4.43 -9.34 18.64
N GLU A 247 -3.52 -9.86 19.46
CA GLU A 247 -2.54 -10.92 19.19
C GLU A 247 -3.11 -12.21 18.56
N HIS A 248 -4.40 -12.26 18.22
CA HIS A 248 -5.10 -13.46 17.73
C HIS A 248 -5.61 -13.41 16.27
N ARG A 249 -5.49 -12.27 15.53
CA ARG A 249 -5.86 -12.25 14.10
C ARG A 249 -4.65 -12.09 13.21
N LYS A 250 -4.27 -13.17 12.55
CA LYS A 250 -3.23 -13.17 11.49
C LYS A 250 -3.67 -12.24 10.37
N THR A 251 -2.89 -11.20 10.09
CA THR A 251 -3.08 -10.31 8.94
C THR A 251 -3.10 -11.13 7.66
N GLU A 252 -4.20 -11.11 6.96
CA GLU A 252 -4.43 -11.98 5.83
C GLU A 252 -3.80 -11.40 4.56
N ARG A 253 -3.09 -12.24 3.78
CA ARG A 253 -2.47 -11.84 2.51
C ARG A 253 -3.51 -11.20 1.58
N GLY A 254 -3.21 -10.00 1.07
CA GLY A 254 -4.00 -9.33 0.03
C GLY A 254 -4.93 -8.21 0.53
N VAL A 255 -5.26 -8.14 1.83
CA VAL A 255 -6.01 -7.03 2.42
C VAL A 255 -5.02 -5.98 2.91
N LEU A 256 -5.15 -4.74 2.44
CA LEU A 256 -4.28 -3.63 2.79
C LEU A 256 -4.83 -2.85 3.98
N ALA A 257 -6.13 -2.61 3.99
CA ALA A 257 -6.81 -1.95 5.08
C ALA A 257 -8.24 -2.51 5.24
N TYR A 258 -8.74 -2.49 6.46
CA TYR A 258 -10.06 -3.00 6.83
C TYR A 258 -10.76 -1.98 7.73
N GLN A 259 -11.97 -1.59 7.33
CA GLN A 259 -12.94 -0.90 8.18
C GLN A 259 -14.26 -1.69 8.14
N PRO A 260 -15.12 -1.60 9.15
CA PRO A 260 -16.40 -2.30 9.11
C PRO A 260 -17.17 -2.01 7.82
N GLY A 261 -17.38 -3.05 7.01
CA GLY A 261 -18.08 -2.95 5.72
C GLY A 261 -17.25 -2.40 4.54
N LYS A 262 -15.96 -2.08 4.73
CA LYS A 262 -15.09 -1.50 3.69
C LYS A 262 -13.70 -2.13 3.73
N LEU A 263 -13.23 -2.62 2.59
CA LEU A 263 -11.91 -3.20 2.41
C LEU A 263 -11.15 -2.50 1.30
N LEU A 264 -9.86 -2.30 1.49
CA LEU A 264 -8.92 -2.00 0.44
C LEU A 264 -8.08 -3.24 0.19
N VAL A 265 -8.18 -3.82 -1.00
CA VAL A 265 -7.63 -5.14 -1.29
C VAL A 265 -6.94 -5.18 -2.64
N ARG A 266 -6.03 -6.13 -2.79
CA ARG A 266 -5.38 -6.42 -4.07
C ARG A 266 -6.28 -7.30 -4.94
N GLY A 267 -6.11 -7.21 -6.25
CA GLY A 267 -6.86 -8.04 -7.19
C GLY A 267 -6.62 -9.55 -7.02
N ASP A 268 -5.45 -9.95 -6.51
CA ASP A 268 -5.10 -11.35 -6.22
C ASP A 268 -5.59 -11.85 -4.84
N THR A 269 -6.41 -11.06 -4.14
CA THR A 269 -7.00 -11.44 -2.86
C THR A 269 -8.01 -12.57 -3.07
N PRO A 270 -7.89 -13.71 -2.35
CA PRO A 270 -8.84 -14.81 -2.45
C PRO A 270 -10.23 -14.41 -1.95
N LEU A 271 -11.30 -14.85 -2.65
CA LEU A 271 -12.69 -14.48 -2.32
C LEU A 271 -13.12 -14.95 -0.93
N PHE A 272 -12.73 -16.16 -0.50
CA PHE A 272 -13.08 -16.66 0.85
C PHE A 272 -12.67 -15.73 1.99
N LYS A 273 -11.68 -14.83 1.73
CA LYS A 273 -11.26 -13.82 2.70
C LYS A 273 -12.22 -12.64 2.75
N LEU A 274 -12.70 -12.23 1.58
CA LEU A 274 -13.71 -11.18 1.47
C LEU A 274 -15.00 -11.64 2.12
N GLU A 275 -15.42 -12.88 1.87
CA GLU A 275 -16.57 -13.50 2.50
C GLU A 275 -16.48 -13.43 4.03
N ARG A 276 -15.34 -13.86 4.57
CA ARG A 276 -15.13 -13.87 6.02
C ARG A 276 -15.08 -12.48 6.64
N LEU A 277 -14.43 -11.50 5.98
CA LEU A 277 -14.26 -10.16 6.49
C LEU A 277 -15.51 -9.29 6.34
N LEU A 278 -16.28 -9.51 5.29
CA LEU A 278 -17.50 -8.76 5.01
C LEU A 278 -18.77 -9.49 5.45
N GLU A 279 -18.62 -10.71 5.98
CA GLU A 279 -19.75 -11.58 6.40
C GLU A 279 -20.79 -11.75 5.28
N ILE A 280 -20.32 -12.14 4.09
CA ILE A 280 -21.13 -12.41 2.91
C ILE A 280 -20.87 -13.83 2.43
N ASP A 281 -21.75 -14.33 1.57
CA ASP A 281 -21.69 -15.66 0.95
C ASP A 281 -21.55 -15.52 -0.56
N LEU A 282 -20.43 -16.02 -1.11
CA LEU A 282 -20.12 -16.05 -2.54
C LEU A 282 -19.96 -17.48 -3.06
N ASP A 283 -20.50 -18.50 -2.38
CA ASP A 283 -20.34 -19.92 -2.69
C ASP A 283 -20.77 -20.30 -4.13
N HIS A 284 -21.55 -19.44 -4.81
CA HIS A 284 -22.02 -19.65 -6.17
C HIS A 284 -21.09 -19.09 -7.26
N VAL A 285 -19.96 -18.48 -6.87
CA VAL A 285 -18.98 -17.87 -7.78
C VAL A 285 -17.85 -18.86 -8.05
N GLU A 286 -17.54 -19.11 -9.32
CA GLU A 286 -16.45 -20.02 -9.70
C GLU A 286 -15.05 -19.39 -9.54
N ALA A 287 -14.97 -18.07 -9.46
CA ALA A 287 -13.72 -17.35 -9.31
C ALA A 287 -13.07 -17.58 -7.92
N GLU A 288 -11.76 -17.75 -7.89
CA GLU A 288 -10.99 -17.91 -6.64
C GLU A 288 -10.49 -16.59 -6.04
N THR A 289 -10.43 -15.52 -6.85
CA THR A 289 -9.87 -14.22 -6.47
C THR A 289 -10.80 -13.07 -6.84
N LEU A 290 -10.59 -11.89 -6.21
CA LEU A 290 -11.33 -10.67 -6.53
C LEU A 290 -11.20 -10.31 -8.03
N ALA A 291 -10.00 -10.37 -8.59
CA ALA A 291 -9.80 -10.11 -10.01
C ALA A 291 -10.58 -11.12 -10.89
N GLY A 292 -10.58 -12.39 -10.49
CA GLY A 292 -11.38 -13.42 -11.15
C GLY A 292 -12.86 -13.06 -11.18
N LEU A 293 -13.45 -12.70 -10.03
CA LEU A 293 -14.84 -12.26 -9.90
C LEU A 293 -15.16 -11.08 -10.83
N VAL A 294 -14.28 -10.06 -10.83
CA VAL A 294 -14.46 -8.89 -11.70
C VAL A 294 -14.43 -9.25 -13.16
N TYR A 295 -13.48 -10.10 -13.60
CA TYR A 295 -13.38 -10.52 -15.00
C TYR A 295 -14.53 -11.44 -15.41
N GLU A 296 -14.99 -12.32 -14.52
CA GLU A 296 -16.13 -13.20 -14.76
C GLU A 296 -17.42 -12.38 -14.96
N THR A 297 -17.58 -11.34 -14.14
CA THR A 297 -18.75 -10.46 -14.21
C THR A 297 -18.73 -9.57 -15.44
N LEU A 298 -17.63 -8.90 -15.73
CA LEU A 298 -17.54 -7.94 -16.83
C LEU A 298 -17.28 -8.57 -18.19
N LYS A 299 -16.66 -9.75 -18.23
CA LYS A 299 -16.17 -10.44 -19.44
C LYS A 299 -15.24 -9.57 -20.31
N ARG A 300 -14.61 -8.58 -19.70
CA ARG A 300 -13.62 -7.68 -20.28
C ARG A 300 -12.67 -7.17 -19.19
N VAL A 301 -11.60 -6.49 -19.60
CA VAL A 301 -10.72 -5.78 -18.67
C VAL A 301 -11.46 -4.52 -18.19
N PRO A 302 -11.55 -4.28 -16.87
CA PRO A 302 -12.15 -3.06 -16.35
C PRO A 302 -11.26 -1.86 -16.56
N ASP A 303 -11.85 -0.66 -16.49
CA ASP A 303 -11.13 0.60 -16.42
C ASP A 303 -10.84 0.99 -14.96
N GLU A 304 -9.86 1.90 -14.74
CA GLU A 304 -9.66 2.50 -13.42
C GLU A 304 -10.90 3.33 -13.04
N ASP A 305 -11.22 3.35 -11.74
CA ASP A 305 -12.42 3.95 -11.14
C ASP A 305 -13.77 3.35 -11.58
N GLU A 306 -13.75 2.25 -12.33
CA GLU A 306 -14.97 1.54 -12.67
C GLU A 306 -15.59 0.91 -11.41
N VAL A 307 -16.93 1.07 -11.28
CA VAL A 307 -17.71 0.57 -10.15
C VAL A 307 -18.56 -0.61 -10.59
N LEU A 308 -18.41 -1.73 -9.90
CA LEU A 308 -19.23 -2.93 -10.10
C LEU A 308 -20.06 -3.22 -8.86
N GLN A 309 -21.26 -3.75 -9.08
CA GLN A 309 -22.10 -4.30 -8.02
C GLN A 309 -22.33 -5.79 -8.32
N VAL A 310 -21.86 -6.64 -7.41
CA VAL A 310 -21.93 -8.11 -7.55
C VAL A 310 -22.20 -8.70 -6.18
N ASP A 311 -23.24 -9.50 -6.06
CA ASP A 311 -23.53 -10.36 -4.90
C ASP A 311 -23.46 -9.65 -3.53
N GLY A 312 -24.04 -8.46 -3.44
CA GLY A 312 -24.03 -7.65 -2.22
C GLY A 312 -22.72 -6.92 -1.97
N LEU A 313 -21.81 -6.93 -2.95
CA LEU A 313 -20.57 -6.15 -2.96
C LEU A 313 -20.64 -5.00 -3.94
N GLN A 314 -20.10 -3.87 -3.56
CA GLN A 314 -19.69 -2.81 -4.46
C GLN A 314 -18.17 -2.82 -4.57
N ILE A 315 -17.66 -3.09 -5.76
CA ILE A 315 -16.23 -3.15 -6.07
C ILE A 315 -15.87 -1.94 -6.91
N VAL A 316 -14.92 -1.15 -6.46
CA VAL A 316 -14.37 0.01 -7.19
C VAL A 316 -12.93 -0.31 -7.56
N ILE A 317 -12.62 -0.34 -8.84
CA ILE A 317 -11.27 -0.59 -9.34
C ILE A 317 -10.45 0.67 -9.15
N LYS A 318 -9.44 0.63 -8.28
CA LYS A 318 -8.65 1.81 -7.94
C LYS A 318 -7.38 1.92 -8.76
N LYS A 319 -6.78 0.80 -9.11
CA LYS A 319 -5.55 0.81 -9.90
C LYS A 319 -5.41 -0.40 -10.78
N MET A 320 -5.04 -0.15 -12.03
CA MET A 320 -4.75 -1.16 -13.03
C MET A 320 -3.27 -1.14 -13.42
N ARG A 321 -2.74 -2.28 -13.84
CA ARG A 321 -1.43 -2.37 -14.50
C ARG A 321 -1.56 -3.28 -15.73
N GLY A 322 -1.81 -2.67 -16.87
CA GLY A 322 -2.24 -3.40 -18.05
C GLY A 322 -3.56 -4.14 -17.75
N PRO A 323 -3.68 -5.43 -18.02
CA PRO A 323 -4.89 -6.17 -17.72
C PRO A 323 -5.03 -6.56 -16.23
N LYS A 324 -4.05 -6.29 -15.38
CA LYS A 324 -4.03 -6.73 -13.97
C LYS A 324 -4.64 -5.68 -13.04
N ILE A 325 -5.64 -6.08 -12.25
CA ILE A 325 -6.16 -5.28 -11.12
C ILE A 325 -5.10 -5.31 -10.01
N VAL A 326 -4.52 -4.13 -9.72
CA VAL A 326 -3.52 -3.97 -8.66
C VAL A 326 -4.21 -3.70 -7.33
N LEU A 327 -5.22 -2.82 -7.34
CA LEU A 327 -5.90 -2.35 -6.15
C LEU A 327 -7.39 -2.17 -6.43
N ALA A 328 -8.22 -2.60 -5.50
CA ALA A 328 -9.64 -2.38 -5.53
C ALA A 328 -10.18 -2.08 -4.12
N LYS A 329 -11.17 -1.21 -4.06
CA LYS A 329 -11.96 -0.93 -2.87
C LYS A 329 -13.23 -1.78 -2.94
N VAL A 330 -13.48 -2.55 -1.89
CA VAL A 330 -14.66 -3.41 -1.78
C VAL A 330 -15.49 -2.94 -0.60
N LEU A 331 -16.75 -2.67 -0.84
CA LEU A 331 -17.73 -2.28 0.18
C LEU A 331 -18.84 -3.31 0.22
N ARG A 332 -19.33 -3.59 1.43
CA ARG A 332 -20.58 -4.32 1.58
C ARG A 332 -21.72 -3.39 1.19
N PHE A 333 -22.53 -3.80 0.23
CA PHE A 333 -23.72 -3.09 -0.16
C PHE A 333 -24.92 -3.83 0.45
N PRO A 334 -25.69 -3.22 1.34
CA PRO A 334 -26.93 -3.81 1.80
C PRO A 334 -27.91 -3.84 0.62
N GLY A 335 -28.24 -5.04 0.15
CA GLY A 335 -29.22 -5.27 -0.90
C GLY A 335 -30.61 -4.83 -0.46
#